data_d325816c1a064e761a39779f6b622bfc
#
_entry.id   d325816c1a064e761a39779f6b622bfc
#
_cell.length_a   1.000
_cell.length_b   1.000
_cell.length_c   1.000
_cell.angle_alpha   90.00
_cell.angle_beta   90.00
_cell.angle_gamma   90.00
#
_symmetry.space_group_name_H-M   'P 1'
#
loop_
_entity.id
_entity.type
_entity.pdbx_description
1 polymer ?
#
loop_
_entity_poly.entity_id
_entity_poly.type
_entity_poly.pdbx_seq_one_letter_code
_entity_poly.pdbx_strand_id
1 'polypeptide(L)'
;MDGCNNYTVLSEADRAQRHLVINASNERCDDYDLVSGWHRFQGAAGYRMADRCVPLYHCGTAAPGWLSGAHPTVAEGVVTRRVCYHWSNSCCYLHNNIRIKNCTAYFVYELARRYVCNLRYCGNGGTGKFLRMFVIVSVAAKTIKFVTANVMEWVN
;
A
#
# COMPACT_ATOMS: atom_id res chain seq x y z
N MET A 1 -10.94 2.84 -20.17
CA MET A 1 -10.30 1.55 -19.84
C MET A 1 -10.35 1.38 -18.33
N ASP A 2 -10.73 0.22 -17.86
CA ASP A 2 -10.57 -0.11 -16.45
C ASP A 2 -9.12 -0.55 -16.21
N GLY A 3 -8.59 -0.25 -15.04
CA GLY A 3 -7.18 -0.49 -14.75
C GLY A 3 -6.79 -1.95 -14.49
N CYS A 4 -7.72 -2.92 -14.54
CA CYS A 4 -7.39 -4.30 -14.16
C CYS A 4 -6.37 -4.99 -15.07
N ASN A 5 -6.30 -4.58 -16.33
CA ASN A 5 -5.39 -5.17 -17.32
C ASN A 5 -4.23 -4.26 -17.73
N ASN A 6 -4.23 -3.01 -17.25
CA ASN A 6 -3.19 -2.04 -17.57
C ASN A 6 -2.94 -1.11 -16.40
N TYR A 7 -1.91 -1.38 -15.63
CA TYR A 7 -1.50 -0.61 -14.45
C TYR A 7 0.01 -0.64 -14.26
N THR A 8 0.51 0.35 -13.56
CA THR A 8 1.89 0.39 -13.06
C THR A 8 1.93 -0.18 -11.65
N VAL A 9 2.95 -0.98 -11.34
CA VAL A 9 3.14 -1.55 -10.00
C VAL A 9 3.86 -0.53 -9.10
N LEU A 10 3.36 -0.36 -7.89
CA LEU A 10 4.00 0.36 -6.78
C LEU A 10 4.45 -0.67 -5.75
N SER A 11 5.75 -0.95 -5.69
CA SER A 11 6.33 -2.01 -4.85
C SER A 11 7.43 -1.52 -3.92
N GLU A 12 7.74 -0.24 -3.92
CA GLU A 12 8.81 0.37 -3.14
C GLU A 12 8.56 0.19 -1.64
N ALA A 13 9.53 -0.33 -0.92
CA ALA A 13 9.41 -0.61 0.51
C ALA A 13 9.15 0.66 1.34
N ASP A 14 9.70 1.78 0.90
CA ASP A 14 9.51 3.08 1.55
C ASP A 14 8.09 3.64 1.36
N ARG A 15 7.27 3.08 0.45
CA ARG A 15 5.85 3.42 0.27
C ARG A 15 4.93 2.73 1.28
N ALA A 16 5.47 1.83 2.09
CA ALA A 16 4.69 1.15 3.12
C ALA A 16 4.29 2.11 4.25
N GLN A 17 3.05 2.01 4.75
CA GLN A 17 2.53 2.88 5.81
C GLN A 17 3.34 2.88 7.11
N ARG A 18 4.18 1.87 7.34
CA ARG A 18 5.05 1.77 8.52
C ARG A 18 6.47 2.23 8.28
N HIS A 19 6.82 2.60 7.06
CA HIS A 19 8.15 3.11 6.77
C HIS A 19 8.27 4.54 7.28
N LEU A 20 9.16 4.74 8.25
CA LEU A 20 9.43 6.05 8.85
C LEU A 20 10.53 6.78 8.07
N VAL A 21 10.31 8.06 7.79
CA VAL A 21 11.35 8.96 7.28
C VAL A 21 12.23 9.38 8.45
N ILE A 22 13.48 8.91 8.46
CA ILE A 22 14.44 9.23 9.52
C ILE A 22 15.21 10.50 9.20
N ASN A 23 15.30 10.84 7.92
CA ASN A 23 16.12 11.95 7.43
C ASN A 23 15.42 12.64 6.25
N ALA A 24 15.38 13.96 6.23
CA ALA A 24 14.76 14.76 5.18
C ALA A 24 15.32 14.47 3.77
N SER A 25 16.59 14.04 3.66
CA SER A 25 17.18 13.63 2.38
C SER A 25 16.55 12.37 1.77
N ASN A 26 15.81 11.60 2.57
CA ASN A 26 15.13 10.38 2.15
C ASN A 26 13.63 10.59 1.88
N GLU A 27 13.16 11.84 1.96
CA GLU A 27 11.78 12.16 1.59
C GLU A 27 11.52 11.90 0.12
N ARG A 28 10.38 11.28 -0.14
CA ARG A 28 9.84 11.00 -1.47
C ARG A 28 8.61 11.82 -1.76
N CYS A 29 8.35 12.03 -3.03
CA CYS A 29 7.25 12.89 -3.46
C CYS A 29 6.64 12.33 -4.74
N ASP A 30 5.33 12.08 -4.72
CA ASP A 30 4.61 11.59 -5.89
C ASP A 30 4.46 12.63 -7.03
N ASP A 31 4.88 13.86 -6.82
CA ASP A 31 5.05 14.81 -7.92
C ASP A 31 6.17 14.41 -8.87
N TYR A 32 7.23 13.80 -8.36
CA TYR A 32 8.37 13.36 -9.16
C TYR A 32 8.34 11.84 -9.43
N ASP A 33 7.93 11.06 -8.45
CA ASP A 33 8.07 9.62 -8.46
C ASP A 33 6.88 8.88 -9.13
N LEU A 34 5.75 9.58 -9.40
CA LEU A 34 4.54 8.96 -9.92
C LEU A 34 4.24 9.41 -11.35
N VAL A 35 3.96 8.46 -12.23
CA VAL A 35 3.34 8.72 -13.53
C VAL A 35 1.83 8.60 -13.37
N SER A 36 1.05 9.60 -13.80
CA SER A 36 -0.42 9.55 -13.69
C SER A 36 -1.01 8.36 -14.46
N GLY A 37 -1.96 7.67 -13.87
CA GLY A 37 -2.60 6.49 -14.45
C GLY A 37 -3.06 5.47 -13.41
N TRP A 38 -3.38 4.26 -13.88
CA TRP A 38 -3.76 3.16 -13.01
C TRP A 38 -2.53 2.51 -12.35
N HIS A 39 -2.65 2.25 -11.04
CA HIS A 39 -1.58 1.68 -10.22
C HIS A 39 -2.10 0.55 -9.35
N ARG A 40 -1.21 -0.37 -9.02
CA ARG A 40 -1.44 -1.48 -8.09
C ARG A 40 -0.34 -1.51 -7.05
N PHE A 41 -0.71 -1.55 -5.76
CA PHE A 41 0.24 -1.82 -4.70
C PHE A 41 0.60 -3.30 -4.66
N GLN A 42 1.89 -3.61 -4.51
CA GLN A 42 2.40 -4.98 -4.49
C GLN A 42 3.69 -5.08 -3.66
N GLY A 43 4.03 -6.30 -3.23
CA GLY A 43 5.29 -6.55 -2.55
C GLY A 43 5.45 -5.80 -1.23
N ALA A 44 6.60 -5.14 -1.05
CA ALA A 44 6.93 -4.45 0.20
C ALA A 44 6.05 -3.22 0.49
N ALA A 45 5.53 -2.56 -0.55
CA ALA A 45 4.55 -1.48 -0.38
C ALA A 45 3.21 -1.95 0.22
N GLY A 46 2.95 -3.25 0.21
CA GLY A 46 1.68 -3.84 0.61
C GLY A 46 0.86 -4.28 -0.60
N TYR A 47 -0.40 -4.62 -0.39
CA TYR A 47 -1.30 -5.16 -1.42
C TYR A 47 -2.49 -4.24 -1.73
N ARG A 48 -2.66 -3.17 -0.98
CA ARG A 48 -3.67 -2.12 -1.19
C ARG A 48 -3.22 -0.80 -0.57
N MET A 49 -3.90 0.29 -0.90
CA MET A 49 -3.69 1.57 -0.24
C MET A 49 -4.04 1.46 1.25
N ALA A 50 -3.30 2.17 2.11
CA ALA A 50 -3.65 2.31 3.52
C ALA A 50 -5.03 2.96 3.64
N ASP A 51 -5.90 2.44 4.51
CA ASP A 51 -7.30 2.86 4.69
C ASP A 51 -7.59 3.44 6.08
N ARG A 52 -6.54 3.85 6.77
CA ARG A 52 -6.57 4.57 8.04
C ARG A 52 -5.56 5.70 8.00
N CYS A 53 -5.76 6.71 8.85
CA CYS A 53 -4.83 7.82 8.99
C CYS A 53 -3.41 7.29 9.23
N VAL A 54 -2.51 7.58 8.31
CA VAL A 54 -1.08 7.23 8.43
C VAL A 54 -0.40 8.37 9.18
N PRO A 55 0.44 8.08 10.21
CA PRO A 55 1.15 9.12 10.95
C PRO A 55 2.08 9.95 10.06
N LEU A 56 2.33 11.20 10.45
CA LEU A 56 3.30 12.08 9.79
C LEU A 56 4.66 11.40 9.64
N TYR A 57 5.38 11.75 8.60
CA TYR A 57 6.73 11.21 8.30
C TYR A 57 6.79 9.70 8.08
N HIS A 58 5.66 9.09 7.79
CA HIS A 58 5.59 7.70 7.35
C HIS A 58 5.45 7.62 5.82
N CYS A 59 5.55 6.40 5.29
CA CYS A 59 5.38 6.17 3.85
C CYS A 59 6.44 6.86 2.98
N GLY A 60 7.62 7.14 3.54
CA GLY A 60 8.70 7.83 2.84
C GLY A 60 8.41 9.30 2.54
N THR A 61 7.47 9.95 3.24
CA THR A 61 7.07 11.34 2.97
C THR A 61 6.64 12.05 4.25
N ALA A 62 6.65 13.38 4.24
CA ALA A 62 6.17 14.17 5.37
C ALA A 62 4.64 14.11 5.52
N ALA A 63 3.91 14.10 4.41
CA ALA A 63 2.45 14.12 4.38
C ALA A 63 1.88 12.86 3.70
N PRO A 64 1.73 11.75 4.45
CA PRO A 64 1.25 10.49 3.91
C PRO A 64 -0.22 10.53 3.50
N GLY A 65 -0.51 9.98 2.31
CA GLY A 65 -1.84 9.88 1.73
C GLY A 65 -2.48 8.52 1.98
N TRP A 66 -3.71 8.50 2.47
CA TRP A 66 -4.47 7.32 2.81
C TRP A 66 -5.91 7.39 2.31
N LEU A 67 -6.51 6.25 2.04
CA LEU A 67 -7.88 6.15 1.54
C LEU A 67 -8.88 6.42 2.67
N SER A 68 -9.61 7.52 2.56
CA SER A 68 -10.67 7.86 3.51
C SER A 68 -11.97 7.16 3.10
N GLY A 69 -12.16 5.95 3.62
CA GLY A 69 -13.32 5.13 3.35
C GLY A 69 -12.98 3.69 3.00
N ALA A 70 -14.01 2.88 2.78
CA ALA A 70 -13.85 1.47 2.46
C ALA A 70 -13.38 1.28 1.00
N HIS A 71 -12.56 0.26 0.79
CA HIS A 71 -12.28 -0.26 -0.53
C HIS A 71 -13.57 -0.83 -1.16
N PRO A 72 -13.75 -0.68 -2.49
CA PRO A 72 -14.96 -1.16 -3.13
C PRO A 72 -15.04 -2.69 -3.17
N THR A 73 -16.26 -3.19 -3.19
CA THR A 73 -16.55 -4.57 -3.58
C THR A 73 -16.39 -4.75 -5.09
N VAL A 74 -16.32 -5.98 -5.57
CA VAL A 74 -16.27 -6.26 -7.02
C VAL A 74 -17.53 -5.75 -7.73
N ALA A 75 -18.69 -5.88 -7.08
CA ALA A 75 -19.99 -5.49 -7.65
C ALA A 75 -20.13 -3.97 -7.85
N GLU A 76 -19.43 -3.15 -7.08
CA GLU A 76 -19.46 -1.69 -7.22
C GLU A 76 -18.74 -1.20 -8.50
N GLY A 77 -17.88 -2.03 -9.10
CA GLY A 77 -17.12 -1.67 -10.28
C GLY A 77 -16.08 -0.58 -10.01
N VAL A 78 -15.99 0.41 -10.91
CA VAL A 78 -15.13 1.58 -10.71
C VAL A 78 -15.87 2.63 -9.88
N VAL A 79 -15.31 2.99 -8.74
CA VAL A 79 -15.89 4.00 -7.83
C VAL A 79 -14.92 5.14 -7.57
N THR A 80 -15.46 6.30 -7.23
CA THR A 80 -14.67 7.44 -6.75
C THR A 80 -14.57 7.40 -5.23
N ARG A 81 -13.38 7.57 -4.70
CA ARG A 81 -13.10 7.65 -3.26
C ARG A 81 -12.15 8.82 -2.99
N ARG A 82 -12.23 9.33 -1.76
CA ARG A 82 -11.35 10.39 -1.27
C ARG A 82 -10.04 9.80 -0.74
N VAL A 83 -8.92 10.41 -1.12
CA VAL A 83 -7.64 10.26 -0.42
C VAL A 83 -7.45 11.49 0.45
N CYS A 84 -7.10 11.28 1.70
CA CYS A 84 -6.74 12.29 2.67
C CYS A 84 -5.22 12.27 2.90
N TYR A 85 -4.62 13.43 3.05
CA TYR A 85 -3.20 13.58 3.40
C TYR A 85 -3.09 14.14 4.81
N HIS A 86 -2.37 13.41 5.64
CA HIS A 86 -2.08 13.83 7.01
C HIS A 86 -1.02 14.93 6.98
N TRP A 87 -1.34 16.09 7.51
CA TRP A 87 -0.41 17.19 7.68
C TRP A 87 -0.77 18.00 8.92
N SER A 88 0.25 18.55 9.60
CA SER A 88 0.07 19.26 10.86
C SER A 88 -0.73 18.38 11.85
N ASN A 89 -1.78 18.89 12.43
CA ASN A 89 -2.64 18.19 13.39
C ASN A 89 -3.91 17.57 12.77
N SER A 90 -3.96 17.44 11.44
CA SER A 90 -5.15 16.96 10.74
C SER A 90 -4.84 15.75 9.87
N CYS A 91 -5.52 14.64 10.14
CA CYS A 91 -5.44 13.43 9.32
C CYS A 91 -5.96 13.62 7.88
N CYS A 92 -6.66 14.73 7.60
CA CYS A 92 -7.18 15.07 6.29
C CYS A 92 -7.02 16.57 6.01
N TYR A 93 -5.80 17.08 6.14
CA TYR A 93 -5.48 18.48 5.89
C TYR A 93 -5.63 18.85 4.41
N LEU A 94 -5.16 17.99 3.52
CA LEU A 94 -5.37 18.04 2.09
C LEU A 94 -6.10 16.77 1.63
N HIS A 95 -6.78 16.85 0.51
CA HIS A 95 -7.45 15.69 -0.08
C HIS A 95 -7.58 15.80 -1.59
N ASN A 96 -7.79 14.67 -2.23
CA ASN A 96 -8.24 14.57 -3.62
C ASN A 96 -9.12 13.33 -3.80
N ASN A 97 -9.85 13.30 -4.90
CA ASN A 97 -10.59 12.13 -5.29
C ASN A 97 -9.78 11.31 -6.30
N ILE A 98 -9.87 9.99 -6.18
CA ILE A 98 -9.29 9.03 -7.11
C ILE A 98 -10.36 8.03 -7.53
N ARG A 99 -10.16 7.37 -8.66
CA ARG A 99 -10.97 6.20 -9.03
C ARG A 99 -10.28 4.93 -8.54
N ILE A 100 -11.08 3.99 -8.04
CA ILE A 100 -10.63 2.69 -7.53
C ILE A 100 -11.50 1.61 -8.14
N LYS A 101 -10.90 0.47 -8.45
CA LYS A 101 -11.61 -0.75 -8.84
C LYS A 101 -11.07 -1.96 -8.09
N ASN A 102 -11.99 -2.83 -7.68
CA ASN A 102 -11.66 -4.16 -7.19
C ASN A 102 -11.62 -5.13 -8.37
N CYS A 103 -10.45 -5.71 -8.63
CA CYS A 103 -10.20 -6.70 -9.69
C CYS A 103 -10.28 -8.14 -9.15
N THR A 104 -11.09 -8.40 -8.13
CA THR A 104 -11.27 -9.69 -7.43
C THR A 104 -10.08 -10.06 -6.55
N ALA A 105 -8.88 -10.22 -7.10
CA ALA A 105 -7.68 -10.61 -6.37
C ALA A 105 -6.85 -9.41 -5.86
N TYR A 106 -7.11 -8.21 -6.34
CA TYR A 106 -6.36 -6.99 -6.02
C TYR A 106 -7.18 -5.74 -6.34
N PHE A 107 -6.69 -4.61 -5.87
CA PHE A 107 -7.24 -3.29 -6.18
C PHE A 107 -6.33 -2.54 -7.14
N VAL A 108 -6.94 -1.75 -8.01
CA VAL A 108 -6.24 -0.75 -8.82
C VAL A 108 -6.79 0.64 -8.54
N TYR A 109 -5.89 1.62 -8.58
CA TYR A 109 -6.14 3.00 -8.22
C TYR A 109 -5.70 3.91 -9.35
N GLU A 110 -6.56 4.77 -9.84
CA GLU A 110 -6.18 5.80 -10.80
C GLU A 110 -5.59 6.98 -10.04
N LEU A 111 -4.27 7.00 -9.96
CA LEU A 111 -3.51 8.00 -9.23
C LEU A 111 -2.99 9.06 -10.19
N ALA A 112 -2.92 10.29 -9.71
CA ALA A 112 -2.36 11.41 -10.45
C ALA A 112 -1.23 12.06 -9.64
N ARG A 113 -0.25 12.61 -10.36
CA ARG A 113 0.75 13.49 -9.76
C ARG A 113 0.08 14.59 -8.93
N ARG A 114 0.68 14.87 -7.81
CA ARG A 114 0.26 15.96 -6.93
C ARG A 114 1.30 17.06 -7.04
N TYR A 115 1.01 18.14 -7.73
CA TYR A 115 1.91 19.30 -7.92
C TYR A 115 2.28 20.03 -6.61
N VAL A 116 2.19 19.31 -5.51
CA VAL A 116 2.62 19.74 -4.17
C VAL A 116 3.53 18.65 -3.64
N CYS A 117 4.80 18.94 -3.46
CA CYS A 117 5.75 18.01 -2.89
C CYS A 117 5.46 17.72 -1.42
N ASN A 118 6.05 16.63 -0.92
CA ASN A 118 5.83 16.00 0.37
C ASN A 118 4.47 15.28 0.52
N LEU A 119 3.76 15.04 -0.61
CA LEU A 119 2.57 14.19 -0.64
C LEU A 119 2.89 12.86 -1.32
N ARG A 120 2.46 11.75 -0.72
CA ARG A 120 2.66 10.42 -1.30
C ARG A 120 1.53 9.48 -0.94
N TYR A 121 1.04 8.72 -1.92
CA TYR A 121 0.05 7.66 -1.69
C TYR A 121 0.69 6.47 -0.98
N CYS A 122 0.11 6.04 0.14
CA CYS A 122 0.65 5.00 1.00
C CYS A 122 0.03 3.64 0.75
N GLY A 123 0.88 2.64 0.65
CA GLY A 123 0.45 1.25 0.70
C GLY A 123 0.28 0.75 2.14
N ASN A 124 -0.53 -0.28 2.34
CA ASN A 124 -0.77 -0.88 3.65
C ASN A 124 0.35 -1.81 4.13
N GLY A 125 1.47 -1.85 3.42
CA GLY A 125 2.64 -2.63 3.79
C GLY A 125 3.14 -2.27 5.19
N GLY A 126 3.66 -3.27 5.85
CA GLY A 126 4.30 -3.15 7.15
C GLY A 126 5.67 -3.79 7.10
N THR A 127 6.44 -3.63 8.16
CA THR A 127 7.64 -4.44 8.42
C THR A 127 7.28 -5.90 8.72
N GLY A 128 6.17 -6.38 8.17
CA GLY A 128 5.71 -7.74 8.34
C GLY A 128 6.71 -8.70 7.72
N LYS A 129 7.33 -9.52 8.53
CA LYS A 129 7.93 -10.77 8.09
C LYS A 129 6.85 -11.47 7.24
N PHE A 130 7.14 -11.67 5.96
CA PHE A 130 6.34 -12.59 5.16
C PHE A 130 6.43 -13.95 5.84
N LEU A 131 5.37 -14.40 6.47
CA LEU A 131 5.21 -15.81 6.77
C LEU A 131 5.13 -16.52 5.40
N ARG A 132 6.29 -16.93 4.89
CA ARG A 132 6.32 -17.89 3.80
C ARG A 132 5.74 -19.19 4.36
N MET A 133 4.49 -19.44 4.05
CA MET A 133 3.89 -20.74 4.27
C MET A 133 4.55 -21.69 3.27
N PHE A 134 5.58 -22.41 3.73
CA PHE A 134 6.13 -23.52 2.96
C PHE A 134 5.14 -24.69 3.08
N VAL A 135 4.43 -24.97 2.01
CA VAL A 135 3.70 -26.24 1.88
C VAL A 135 4.74 -27.30 1.52
N ILE A 136 5.17 -28.06 2.51
CA ILE A 136 5.97 -29.27 2.25
C ILE A 136 4.98 -30.34 1.87
N VAL A 137 4.86 -30.63 0.58
CA VAL A 137 4.12 -31.80 0.09
C VAL A 137 5.05 -33.01 0.22
N SER A 138 4.87 -33.82 1.28
CA SER A 138 5.50 -35.14 1.38
C SER A 138 4.66 -36.15 0.61
N VAL A 139 5.22 -36.69 -0.46
CA VAL A 139 4.53 -37.66 -1.35
C VAL A 139 4.40 -39.07 -0.73
N ALA A 140 4.86 -39.29 0.50
CA ALA A 140 4.92 -40.60 1.13
C ALA A 140 3.79 -40.96 2.12
N ALA A 141 2.82 -40.08 2.37
CA ALA A 141 1.67 -40.44 3.21
C ALA A 141 0.46 -39.55 2.89
N LYS A 142 -0.71 -40.18 2.79
CA LYS A 142 -2.03 -39.58 2.53
C LYS A 142 -2.54 -38.62 3.64
N THR A 143 -1.66 -37.85 4.28
CA THR A 143 -2.04 -36.94 5.36
C THR A 143 -1.38 -35.60 5.16
N ILE A 144 -2.19 -34.57 4.96
CA ILE A 144 -1.74 -33.16 4.90
C ILE A 144 -1.60 -32.67 6.35
N LYS A 145 -0.37 -32.42 6.80
CA LYS A 145 -0.13 -31.74 8.09
C LYS A 145 0.31 -30.29 7.83
N PHE A 146 -0.39 -29.38 8.41
CA PHE A 146 0.02 -27.97 8.46
C PHE A 146 0.98 -27.79 9.64
N VAL A 147 2.20 -27.38 9.38
CA VAL A 147 3.18 -27.05 10.43
C VAL A 147 3.42 -25.55 10.39
N THR A 148 3.02 -24.87 11.45
CA THR A 148 3.42 -23.48 11.72
C THR A 148 4.78 -23.54 12.42
N ALA A 149 5.83 -23.08 11.76
CA ALA A 149 7.14 -22.94 12.38
C ALA A 149 7.25 -21.54 13.03
N ASN A 150 7.24 -21.49 14.35
CA ASN A 150 7.70 -20.35 15.11
C ASN A 150 9.24 -20.36 15.08
N VAL A 151 9.83 -19.36 14.46
CA VAL A 151 11.28 -19.15 14.54
C VAL A 151 11.56 -18.42 15.84
N MET A 152 12.18 -19.12 16.81
CA MET A 152 12.79 -18.50 17.98
C MET A 152 13.96 -17.63 17.53
N GLU A 153 13.93 -16.35 17.89
CA GLU A 153 15.11 -15.50 17.84
C GLU A 153 16.12 -15.95 18.90
N TRP A 154 17.32 -16.29 18.44
CA TRP A 154 18.49 -16.27 19.30
C TRP A 154 19.06 -14.85 19.28
N VAL A 155 18.98 -14.18 20.43
CA VAL A 155 19.72 -12.96 20.71
C VAL A 155 21.05 -13.38 21.29
N ASN A 156 22.14 -13.03 20.62
CA ASN A 156 23.48 -12.90 21.20
C ASN A 156 23.86 -11.42 21.21
#